data_3c5625937b3854536832c7bb7e6b7da3
#
_entry.id   3c5625937b3854536832c7bb7e6b7da3
#
_cell.length_a   1.000
_cell.length_b   1.000
_cell.length_c   1.000
_cell.angle_alpha   90.00
_cell.angle_beta   90.00
_cell.angle_gamma   90.00
#
_symmetry.space_group_name_H-M   'P 1'
#
loop_
_entity.id
_entity.type
_entity.pdbx_description
1 polymer ?
#
loop_
_entity_poly.entity_id
_entity_poly.type
_entity_poly.pdbx_seq_one_letter_code
_entity_poly.pdbx_strand_id
1 'polypeptide(L)'
;MGNFEEKYITYFSNDEFNQSAPKWLNNFRLESLNSFKDIGIPKITDEDWRFTDLRDFLTKDFLPLNVISNKFDMSELPEFLTKLDAHFICIVNGTSVSSTDLDFKVVSLKDGITLSLIHI
;
A
#
# COMPACT_ATOMS: atom_id res chain seq x y z
N MET A 1 15.98 -3.15 -18.41
CA MET A 1 14.89 -2.85 -17.47
C MET A 1 13.65 -2.45 -18.27
N GLY A 2 12.50 -2.97 -17.89
CA GLY A 2 11.24 -2.55 -18.54
C GLY A 2 10.75 -1.21 -17.99
N ASN A 3 9.90 -0.52 -18.74
CA ASN A 3 9.29 0.75 -18.34
C ASN A 3 8.58 0.66 -16.96
N PHE A 4 8.01 -0.49 -16.64
CA PHE A 4 7.36 -0.76 -15.36
C PHE A 4 8.36 -0.72 -14.18
N GLU A 5 9.49 -1.42 -14.27
CA GLU A 5 10.52 -1.46 -13.21
C GLU A 5 11.08 -0.07 -12.93
N GLU A 6 11.46 0.68 -13.96
CA GLU A 6 12.01 2.03 -13.83
C GLU A 6 11.04 2.99 -13.15
N LYS A 7 9.75 2.91 -13.50
CA LYS A 7 8.70 3.72 -12.88
C LYS A 7 8.64 3.49 -11.37
N TYR A 8 8.61 2.24 -10.91
CA TYR A 8 8.50 1.91 -9.51
C TYR A 8 9.80 2.18 -8.75
N ILE A 9 10.95 1.89 -9.34
CA ILE A 9 12.24 2.25 -8.75
C ILE A 9 12.34 3.76 -8.53
N THR A 10 11.98 4.56 -9.51
CA THR A 10 11.99 6.02 -9.40
C THR A 10 11.05 6.50 -8.30
N TYR A 11 9.83 5.95 -8.25
CA TYR A 11 8.84 6.33 -7.26
C TYR A 11 9.31 6.02 -5.83
N PHE A 12 9.79 4.80 -5.58
CA PHE A 12 10.21 4.37 -4.23
C PHE A 12 11.61 4.87 -3.83
N SER A 13 12.40 5.41 -4.76
CA SER A 13 13.65 6.10 -4.45
C SER A 13 13.44 7.53 -3.96
N ASN A 14 12.22 8.05 -4.05
CA ASN A 14 11.92 9.42 -3.62
C ASN A 14 11.91 9.51 -2.08
N ASP A 15 12.65 10.49 -1.54
CA ASP A 15 12.77 10.71 -0.10
C ASP A 15 11.43 11.05 0.59
N GLU A 16 10.47 11.64 -0.13
CA GLU A 16 9.16 11.95 0.41
C GLU A 16 8.43 10.72 0.94
N PHE A 17 8.63 9.56 0.31
CA PHE A 17 8.05 8.31 0.75
C PHE A 17 8.61 7.84 2.10
N ASN A 18 9.84 8.23 2.42
CA ASN A 18 10.60 7.75 3.57
C ASN A 18 10.62 8.71 4.77
N GLN A 19 10.30 10.00 4.58
CA GLN A 19 10.50 11.08 5.56
C GLN A 19 9.83 10.86 6.92
N SER A 20 8.81 10.06 7.02
CA SER A 20 8.00 9.91 8.24
C SER A 20 8.04 8.51 8.86
N ALA A 21 8.88 7.63 8.34
CA ALA A 21 8.99 6.27 8.85
C ALA A 21 10.18 6.12 9.82
N PRO A 22 10.11 5.21 10.81
CA PRO A 22 11.24 4.91 11.68
C PRO A 22 12.47 4.46 10.87
N LYS A 23 13.67 4.75 11.38
CA LYS A 23 14.93 4.45 10.69
C LYS A 23 15.08 2.98 10.28
N TRP A 24 14.66 2.06 11.14
CA TRP A 24 14.72 0.62 10.84
C TRP A 24 13.85 0.25 9.63
N LEU A 25 12.67 0.85 9.50
CA LEU A 25 11.76 0.61 8.39
C LEU A 25 12.30 1.19 7.09
N ASN A 26 12.92 2.36 7.16
CA ASN A 26 13.57 2.97 5.98
C ASN A 26 14.76 2.12 5.51
N ASN A 27 15.57 1.60 6.41
CA ASN A 27 16.67 0.70 6.06
C ASN A 27 16.12 -0.58 5.37
N PHE A 28 15.10 -1.19 5.94
CA PHE A 28 14.46 -2.37 5.36
C PHE A 28 13.89 -2.10 3.96
N ARG A 29 13.24 -0.95 3.77
CA ARG A 29 12.72 -0.53 2.45
C ARG A 29 13.83 -0.32 1.44
N LEU A 30 14.94 0.30 1.85
CA LEU A 30 16.09 0.54 0.98
C LEU A 30 16.75 -0.76 0.57
N GLU A 31 16.95 -1.70 1.48
CA GLU A 31 17.47 -3.04 1.19
C GLU A 31 16.56 -3.79 0.22
N SER A 32 15.25 -3.75 0.45
CA SER A 32 14.25 -4.36 -0.44
C SER A 32 14.25 -3.74 -1.84
N LEU A 33 14.37 -2.41 -1.93
CA LEU A 33 14.46 -1.71 -3.22
C LEU A 33 15.76 -2.08 -3.98
N ASN A 34 16.88 -2.22 -3.29
CA ASN A 34 18.13 -2.66 -3.91
C ASN A 34 18.02 -4.11 -4.40
N SER A 35 17.44 -5.00 -3.60
CA SER A 35 17.17 -6.37 -4.04
C SER A 35 16.27 -6.42 -5.28
N PHE A 36 15.24 -5.57 -5.34
CA PHE A 36 14.38 -5.46 -6.52
C PHE A 36 15.15 -4.94 -7.76
N LYS A 37 16.07 -3.99 -7.59
CA LYS A 37 16.92 -3.50 -8.69
C LYS A 37 17.81 -4.60 -9.26
N ASP A 38 18.30 -5.51 -8.41
CA ASP A 38 19.20 -6.58 -8.79
C ASP A 38 18.45 -7.76 -9.43
N ILE A 39 17.32 -8.15 -8.86
CA ILE A 39 16.55 -9.33 -9.28
C ILE A 39 15.57 -8.97 -10.40
N GLY A 40 14.93 -7.81 -10.32
CA GLY A 40 13.85 -7.38 -11.23
C GLY A 40 12.55 -8.14 -10.99
N ILE A 41 11.67 -8.09 -12.01
CA ILE A 41 10.39 -8.80 -11.99
C ILE A 41 10.61 -10.23 -12.49
N PRO A 42 10.01 -11.22 -11.79
CA PRO A 42 10.13 -12.62 -12.16
C PRO A 42 9.61 -12.88 -13.58
N LYS A 43 10.23 -13.83 -14.25
CA LYS A 43 9.90 -14.25 -15.63
C LYS A 43 9.38 -15.68 -15.63
N ILE A 44 8.64 -16.04 -16.67
CA ILE A 44 8.17 -17.42 -16.86
C ILE A 44 9.34 -18.43 -17.04
N THR A 45 10.56 -17.94 -17.29
CA THR A 45 11.78 -18.75 -17.35
C THR A 45 12.30 -19.11 -15.97
N ASP A 46 11.87 -18.42 -14.93
CA ASP A 46 12.25 -18.69 -13.55
C ASP A 46 11.41 -19.87 -13.03
N GLU A 47 12.03 -20.85 -12.40
CA GLU A 47 11.40 -22.12 -12.07
C GLU A 47 10.13 -21.97 -11.23
N ASP A 48 10.16 -21.11 -10.23
CA ASP A 48 9.03 -20.85 -9.33
C ASP A 48 7.87 -20.12 -10.03
N TRP A 49 8.14 -19.44 -11.14
CA TRP A 49 7.19 -18.60 -11.88
C TRP A 49 6.78 -19.18 -13.22
N ARG A 50 7.21 -20.38 -13.57
CA ARG A 50 6.97 -21.00 -14.88
C ARG A 50 5.49 -21.16 -15.27
N PHE A 51 4.60 -21.15 -14.29
CA PHE A 51 3.14 -21.22 -14.50
C PHE A 51 2.41 -19.89 -14.28
N THR A 52 3.15 -18.79 -14.00
CA THR A 52 2.59 -17.49 -13.72
C THR A 52 3.18 -16.45 -14.66
N ASP A 53 2.40 -16.08 -15.67
CA ASP A 53 2.83 -15.08 -16.66
C ASP A 53 2.38 -13.68 -16.21
N LEU A 54 3.35 -12.83 -15.91
CA LEU A 54 3.10 -11.45 -15.49
C LEU A 54 3.07 -10.44 -16.64
N ARG A 55 3.29 -10.86 -17.90
CA ARG A 55 3.40 -9.92 -19.04
C ARG A 55 2.18 -9.05 -19.19
N ASP A 56 0.97 -9.62 -19.13
CA ASP A 56 -0.27 -8.85 -19.25
C ASP A 56 -0.47 -7.86 -18.09
N PHE A 57 -0.04 -8.26 -16.90
CA PHE A 57 -0.07 -7.37 -15.72
C PHE A 57 0.87 -6.19 -15.89
N LEU A 58 2.07 -6.41 -16.41
CA LEU A 58 3.10 -5.38 -16.60
C LEU A 58 2.76 -4.37 -17.70
N THR A 59 1.80 -4.67 -18.58
CA THR A 59 1.30 -3.70 -19.58
C THR A 59 0.36 -2.67 -18.97
N LYS A 60 -0.19 -2.94 -17.79
CA LYS A 60 -1.14 -2.04 -17.12
C LYS A 60 -0.41 -0.97 -16.32
N ASP A 61 -0.92 0.25 -16.43
CA ASP A 61 -0.35 1.40 -15.72
C ASP A 61 -0.95 1.53 -14.32
N PHE A 62 -0.50 0.68 -13.40
CA PHE A 62 -0.87 0.82 -11.99
C PHE A 62 -0.14 1.99 -11.36
N LEU A 63 -0.86 2.74 -10.52
CA LEU A 63 -0.29 3.82 -9.71
C LEU A 63 -0.02 3.32 -8.28
N PRO A 64 1.09 3.73 -7.67
CA PRO A 64 1.30 3.52 -6.25
C PRO A 64 0.19 4.17 -5.42
N LEU A 65 -0.22 3.51 -4.34
CA LEU A 65 -1.37 3.89 -3.51
C LEU A 65 -1.33 5.34 -3.00
N ASN A 66 -0.15 5.85 -2.68
CA ASN A 66 0.04 7.20 -2.14
C ASN A 66 -0.28 8.32 -3.16
N VAL A 67 -0.35 7.99 -4.44
CA VAL A 67 -0.69 8.96 -5.51
C VAL A 67 -2.21 9.05 -5.70
N ILE A 68 -2.95 8.08 -5.19
CA ILE A 68 -4.40 8.03 -5.36
C ILE A 68 -5.06 8.83 -4.24
N SER A 69 -5.66 9.96 -4.61
CA SER A 69 -6.54 10.72 -3.71
C SER A 69 -7.82 9.94 -3.47
N ASN A 70 -7.91 9.27 -2.33
CA ASN A 70 -9.13 8.55 -1.94
C ASN A 70 -10.14 9.53 -1.38
N LYS A 71 -11.00 10.04 -2.26
CA LYS A 71 -12.22 10.77 -1.89
C LYS A 71 -13.36 9.76 -1.85
N PHE A 72 -13.47 9.01 -0.77
CA PHE A 72 -14.62 8.18 -0.54
C PHE A 72 -15.51 8.85 0.50
N ASP A 73 -16.79 9.01 0.17
CA ASP A 73 -17.79 9.50 1.09
C ASP A 73 -18.56 8.31 1.68
N MET A 74 -18.70 8.28 2.99
CA MET A 74 -19.47 7.23 3.68
C MET A 74 -20.93 7.17 3.23
N SER A 75 -21.45 8.24 2.63
CA SER A 75 -22.79 8.25 2.00
C SER A 75 -22.88 7.36 0.74
N GLU A 76 -21.74 6.96 0.16
CA GLU A 76 -21.68 6.04 -0.98
C GLU A 76 -21.82 4.56 -0.55
N LEU A 77 -21.90 4.29 0.75
CA LEU A 77 -22.15 2.95 1.25
C LEU A 77 -23.50 2.43 0.77
N PRO A 78 -23.58 1.13 0.39
CA PRO A 78 -24.86 0.52 0.07
C PRO A 78 -25.89 0.68 1.20
N GLU A 79 -27.13 1.00 0.86
CA GLU A 79 -28.21 1.29 1.82
C GLU A 79 -28.42 0.18 2.85
N PHE A 80 -28.21 -1.08 2.47
CA PHE A 80 -28.33 -2.20 3.40
C PHE A 80 -27.29 -2.17 4.51
N LEU A 81 -26.10 -1.60 4.26
CA LEU A 81 -25.06 -1.44 5.29
C LEU A 81 -25.41 -0.27 6.23
N THR A 82 -25.92 0.85 5.71
CA THR A 82 -26.25 2.03 6.52
C THR A 82 -27.40 1.77 7.50
N LYS A 83 -28.18 0.71 7.30
CA LYS A 83 -29.26 0.28 8.19
C LYS A 83 -28.81 -0.64 9.32
N LEU A 84 -27.54 -1.07 9.31
CA LEU A 84 -26.99 -1.93 10.35
C LEU A 84 -26.55 -1.05 11.54
N ASP A 85 -26.87 -1.48 12.75
CA ASP A 85 -26.29 -0.92 13.99
C ASP A 85 -24.86 -1.45 14.16
N ALA A 86 -23.93 -0.88 13.40
CA ALA A 86 -22.55 -1.32 13.34
C ALA A 86 -21.59 -0.18 12.99
N HIS A 87 -20.38 -0.28 13.46
CA HIS A 87 -19.30 0.60 13.05
C HIS A 87 -18.67 0.11 11.75
N PHE A 88 -18.40 1.02 10.83
CA PHE A 88 -17.82 0.69 9.53
C PHE A 88 -16.39 1.24 9.40
N ILE A 89 -15.48 0.38 8.99
CA ILE A 89 -14.15 0.76 8.53
C ILE A 89 -14.06 0.32 7.08
N CYS A 90 -14.03 1.28 6.18
CA CYS A 90 -13.89 1.02 4.76
C CYS A 90 -12.43 1.08 4.36
N ILE A 91 -11.99 0.17 3.49
CA ILE A 91 -10.67 0.21 2.88
C ILE A 91 -10.88 0.51 1.39
N VAL A 92 -10.42 1.67 0.97
CA VAL A 92 -10.51 2.11 -0.43
C VAL A 92 -9.12 2.24 -0.99
N ASN A 93 -8.79 1.47 -2.00
CA ASN A 93 -7.44 1.42 -2.59
C ASN A 93 -6.33 1.30 -1.54
N GLY A 94 -6.53 0.47 -0.52
CA GLY A 94 -5.53 0.25 0.54
C GLY A 94 -5.45 1.32 1.62
N THR A 95 -6.27 2.37 1.55
CA THR A 95 -6.37 3.41 2.58
C THR A 95 -7.65 3.25 3.38
N SER A 96 -7.54 3.27 4.71
CA SER A 96 -8.70 3.18 5.59
C SER A 96 -9.46 4.51 5.66
N VAL A 97 -10.77 4.42 5.52
CA VAL A 97 -11.72 5.50 5.76
C VAL A 97 -12.70 5.00 6.82
N SER A 98 -12.80 5.68 7.95
CA SER A 98 -13.70 5.30 9.04
C SER A 98 -14.85 6.30 9.19
N SER A 99 -15.96 5.84 9.75
CA SER A 99 -17.01 6.74 10.22
C SER A 99 -16.49 7.58 11.41
N THR A 100 -17.04 8.77 11.59
CA THR A 100 -16.63 9.69 12.67
C THR A 100 -17.11 9.28 14.04
N ASP A 101 -18.14 8.44 14.13
CA ASP A 101 -18.78 8.01 15.38
C ASP A 101 -18.31 6.61 15.81
N LEU A 102 -17.02 6.49 16.12
CA LEU A 102 -16.47 5.25 16.66
C LEU A 102 -16.26 5.40 18.18
N ASP A 103 -16.72 4.43 18.96
CA ASP A 103 -16.44 4.32 20.40
C ASP A 103 -14.97 3.95 20.69
N PHE A 104 -14.20 3.70 19.67
CA PHE A 104 -12.77 3.34 19.73
C PHE A 104 -11.96 4.14 18.71
N LYS A 105 -10.69 4.31 18.99
CA LYS A 105 -9.78 5.05 18.12
C LYS A 105 -9.20 4.14 17.05
N VAL A 106 -9.41 4.50 15.79
CA VAL A 106 -8.74 3.91 14.63
C VAL A 106 -7.54 4.77 14.26
N VAL A 107 -6.37 4.18 14.21
CA VAL A 107 -5.12 4.86 13.83
C VAL A 107 -4.43 4.09 12.70
N SER A 108 -3.72 4.80 11.83
CA SER A 108 -2.88 4.16 10.84
C SER A 108 -1.74 3.38 11.54
N LEU A 109 -1.20 2.35 10.88
CA LEU A 109 -0.03 1.64 11.42
C LEU A 109 1.15 2.60 11.70
N LYS A 110 1.34 3.59 10.84
CA LYS A 110 2.36 4.62 10.99
C LYS A 110 2.19 5.41 12.30
N ASP A 111 0.97 5.86 12.57
CA ASP A 111 0.67 6.60 13.80
C ASP A 111 0.74 5.67 15.02
N GLY A 112 0.30 4.42 14.89
CA GLY A 112 0.41 3.39 15.92
C GLY A 112 1.86 3.09 16.33
N ILE A 113 2.78 3.02 15.37
CA ILE A 113 4.22 2.87 15.66
C ILE A 113 4.74 4.08 16.44
N THR A 114 4.35 5.30 16.05
CA THR A 114 4.77 6.54 16.72
C THR A 114 4.21 6.63 18.15
N LEU A 115 2.98 6.16 18.36
CA LEU A 115 2.34 6.12 19.68
C LEU A 115 2.86 4.98 20.58
N SER A 116 3.81 4.20 20.10
CA SER A 116 4.36 3.03 20.84
C SER A 116 3.31 1.98 21.27
N LEU A 117 2.16 1.95 20.61
CA LEU A 117 1.08 1.00 20.93
C LEU A 117 1.44 -0.46 20.53
N ILE A 118 2.54 -0.64 19.82
CA ILE A 118 3.02 -1.93 19.32
C ILE A 118 4.07 -2.53 20.27
N HIS A 119 4.54 -1.79 21.25
CA HIS A 119 5.44 -2.27 22.29
C HIS A 119 4.64 -2.77 23.50
N ILE A 120 3.98 -3.88 23.31
CA ILE A 120 3.45 -4.66 24.44
C ILE A 120 4.28 -5.93 24.56
#